data_2b687253a7aaa387fece7a185b609564
#
_entry.id   2b687253a7aaa387fece7a185b609564
#
_cell.length_a   1.000
_cell.length_b   1.000
_cell.length_c   1.000
_cell.angle_alpha   90.00
_cell.angle_beta   90.00
_cell.angle_gamma   90.00
#
_symmetry.space_group_name_H-M   'P 1'
#
loop_
_entity.id
_entity.type
_entity.pdbx_description
1 polymer ?
#
loop_
_entity_poly.entity_id
_entity_poly.type
_entity_poly.pdbx_seq_one_letter_code
_entity_poly.pdbx_strand_id
1 'polypeptide(L)'
;MIEITYFQLFLFITIIWIITRCIIAIRLKTFSVKREIQLLLVYVCIVVICRFVCFEFHLENGKIQTLRVGFEDDIRDMINIIPFYFLVDRYHGWQMNIIANIAMFIPVGIVWPICFRKLDTIKKTILAGAGFTLIIEVTQLFFLGRHTDVDDLILNTSGVAIGACIVFLIRIKQKKNSSL
;
A
#
# COMPACT_ATOMS: atom_id res chain seq x y z
N MET A 1 8.01 -25.16 -8.58
CA MET A 1 7.36 -24.07 -7.80
C MET A 1 8.29 -22.89 -7.81
N ILE A 2 7.81 -21.69 -8.14
CA ILE A 2 8.63 -20.47 -8.17
C ILE A 2 8.53 -19.84 -6.78
N GLU A 3 9.68 -19.57 -6.17
CA GLU A 3 9.78 -18.91 -4.89
C GLU A 3 10.43 -17.53 -5.07
N ILE A 4 9.83 -16.50 -4.48
CA ILE A 4 10.31 -15.13 -4.55
C ILE A 4 10.71 -14.67 -3.15
N THR A 5 11.96 -14.32 -2.96
CA THR A 5 12.44 -13.70 -1.72
C THR A 5 12.04 -12.22 -1.66
N TYR A 6 11.97 -11.66 -0.44
CA TYR A 6 11.75 -10.22 -0.28
C TYR A 6 12.80 -9.38 -1.03
N PHE A 7 14.06 -9.82 -1.03
CA PHE A 7 15.13 -9.11 -1.73
C PHE A 7 14.92 -9.08 -3.25
N GLN A 8 14.45 -10.19 -3.84
CA GLN A 8 14.12 -10.23 -5.27
C GLN A 8 12.94 -9.32 -5.62
N LEU A 9 11.88 -9.32 -4.80
CA LEU A 9 10.75 -8.40 -4.99
C LEU A 9 11.18 -6.94 -4.83
N PHE A 10 11.98 -6.63 -3.82
CA PHE A 10 12.55 -5.31 -3.61
C PHE A 10 13.36 -4.83 -4.82
N LEU A 11 14.26 -5.67 -5.34
CA LEU A 11 15.05 -5.36 -6.54
C LEU A 11 14.15 -5.14 -7.76
N PHE A 12 13.14 -5.97 -7.96
CA PHE A 12 12.19 -5.84 -9.05
C PHE A 12 11.44 -4.52 -9.02
N ILE A 13 10.88 -4.15 -7.86
CA ILE A 13 10.20 -2.86 -7.65
C ILE A 13 11.17 -1.70 -7.90
N THR A 14 12.41 -1.79 -7.40
CA THR A 14 13.43 -0.76 -7.56
C THR A 14 13.80 -0.55 -9.02
N ILE A 15 14.02 -1.63 -9.77
CA ILE A 15 14.36 -1.58 -11.20
C ILE A 15 13.20 -0.93 -11.99
N ILE A 16 11.97 -1.38 -11.77
CA ILE A 16 10.79 -0.79 -12.43
C ILE A 16 10.67 0.69 -12.09
N TRP A 17 10.89 1.06 -10.81
CA TRP A 17 10.86 2.45 -10.39
C TRP A 17 11.89 3.29 -11.13
N ILE A 18 13.15 2.86 -11.14
CA ILE A 18 14.26 3.57 -11.82
C ILE A 18 13.96 3.72 -13.31
N ILE A 19 13.58 2.63 -13.99
CA ILE A 19 13.25 2.65 -15.43
C ILE A 19 12.12 3.65 -15.69
N THR A 20 11.06 3.61 -14.90
CA THR A 20 9.92 4.52 -15.05
C THR A 20 10.35 5.98 -14.86
N ARG A 21 11.17 6.26 -13.85
CA ARG A 21 11.69 7.62 -13.62
C ARG A 21 12.60 8.09 -14.75
N CYS A 22 13.48 7.23 -15.25
CA CYS A 22 14.36 7.54 -16.39
C CYS A 22 13.53 7.84 -17.65
N ILE A 23 12.55 7.00 -17.99
CA ILE A 23 11.69 7.21 -19.16
C ILE A 23 10.95 8.55 -19.05
N ILE A 24 10.37 8.86 -17.88
CA ILE A 24 9.64 10.10 -17.66
C ILE A 24 10.58 11.31 -17.77
N ALA A 25 11.77 11.25 -17.16
CA ALA A 25 12.76 12.34 -17.26
C ALA A 25 13.20 12.61 -18.69
N ILE A 26 13.45 11.57 -19.48
CA ILE A 26 13.84 11.67 -20.90
C ILE A 26 12.69 12.28 -21.73
N ARG A 27 11.46 11.79 -21.54
CA ARG A 27 10.28 12.27 -22.30
C ARG A 27 9.91 13.72 -22.01
N LEU A 28 9.93 14.10 -20.74
CA LEU A 28 9.50 15.44 -20.33
C LEU A 28 10.62 16.47 -20.42
N LYS A 29 11.89 16.04 -20.63
CA LYS A 29 13.08 16.91 -20.63
C LYS A 29 13.17 17.86 -19.42
N THR A 30 12.49 17.50 -18.32
CA THR A 30 12.44 18.28 -17.09
C THR A 30 12.88 17.39 -15.93
N PHE A 31 13.93 17.81 -15.26
CA PHE A 31 14.41 17.17 -14.05
C PHE A 31 14.37 18.16 -12.89
N SER A 32 13.74 17.79 -11.80
CA SER A 32 13.71 18.57 -10.56
C SER A 32 14.01 17.70 -9.37
N VAL A 33 15.14 17.95 -8.72
CA VAL A 33 15.57 17.22 -7.51
C VAL A 33 14.47 17.21 -6.45
N LYS A 34 13.82 18.36 -6.20
CA LYS A 34 12.71 18.46 -5.24
C LYS A 34 11.57 17.48 -5.60
N ARG A 35 11.26 17.36 -6.88
CA ARG A 35 10.21 16.44 -7.37
C ARG A 35 10.61 14.99 -7.21
N GLU A 36 11.87 14.66 -7.47
CA GLU A 36 12.37 13.30 -7.30
C GLU A 36 12.39 12.87 -5.83
N ILE A 37 12.76 13.78 -4.91
CA ILE A 37 12.66 13.51 -3.46
C ILE A 37 11.22 13.26 -3.04
N GLN A 38 10.25 14.04 -3.52
CA GLN A 38 8.83 13.79 -3.24
C GLN A 38 8.39 12.42 -3.74
N LEU A 39 8.79 12.03 -4.95
CA LEU A 39 8.44 10.74 -5.53
C LEU A 39 9.15 9.58 -4.84
N LEU A 40 10.34 9.81 -4.28
CA LEU A 40 11.04 8.82 -3.45
C LEU A 40 10.19 8.43 -2.21
N LEU A 41 9.43 9.36 -1.64
CA LEU A 41 8.50 9.04 -0.55
C LEU A 41 7.39 8.07 -1.00
N VAL A 42 6.91 8.22 -2.25
CA VAL A 42 5.94 7.27 -2.83
C VAL A 42 6.57 5.88 -2.97
N TYR A 43 7.80 5.81 -3.48
CA TYR A 43 8.55 4.56 -3.59
C TYR A 43 8.73 3.87 -2.23
N VAL A 44 9.13 4.62 -1.20
CA VAL A 44 9.28 4.10 0.16
C VAL A 44 7.95 3.54 0.68
N CYS A 45 6.82 4.24 0.48
CA CYS A 45 5.51 3.72 0.85
C CYS A 45 5.22 2.37 0.17
N ILE A 46 5.47 2.25 -1.13
CA ILE A 46 5.23 1.01 -1.89
C ILE A 46 6.09 -0.13 -1.34
N VAL A 47 7.40 0.10 -1.15
CA VAL A 47 8.33 -0.93 -0.67
C VAL A 47 7.96 -1.41 0.73
N VAL A 48 7.61 -0.48 1.64
CA VAL A 48 7.20 -0.81 3.01
C VAL A 48 5.90 -1.62 3.00
N ILE A 49 4.90 -1.19 2.23
CA ILE A 49 3.64 -1.91 2.12
C ILE A 49 3.88 -3.31 1.55
N CYS A 50 4.63 -3.44 0.45
CA CYS A 50 4.95 -4.74 -0.13
C CYS A 50 5.68 -5.67 0.87
N ARG A 51 6.55 -5.12 1.76
CA ARG A 51 7.20 -5.91 2.81
C ARG A 51 6.20 -6.54 3.77
N PHE A 52 5.22 -5.78 4.22
CA PHE A 52 4.32 -6.20 5.29
C PHE A 52 3.04 -6.87 4.79
N VAL A 53 2.61 -6.56 3.58
CA VAL A 53 1.41 -7.14 2.98
C VAL A 53 1.73 -8.43 2.22
N CYS A 54 2.88 -8.50 1.52
CA CYS A 54 3.23 -9.69 0.76
C CYS A 54 3.97 -10.75 1.58
N PHE A 55 4.67 -10.36 2.65
CA PHE A 55 5.48 -11.28 3.45
C PHE A 55 4.99 -11.31 4.89
N GLU A 56 5.08 -12.46 5.55
CA GLU A 56 4.66 -12.59 6.93
C GLU A 56 5.46 -11.70 7.89
N PHE A 57 4.78 -11.23 8.92
CA PHE A 57 5.39 -10.42 9.98
C PHE A 57 6.42 -11.19 10.78
N HIS A 58 6.14 -12.49 11.00
CA HIS A 58 7.01 -13.35 11.80
C HIS A 58 8.20 -13.81 10.99
N LEU A 59 9.36 -13.83 11.65
CA LEU A 59 10.58 -14.36 11.08
C LEU A 59 10.68 -15.84 11.48
N GLU A 60 10.71 -16.74 10.51
CA GLU A 60 11.07 -18.13 10.75
C GLU A 60 12.59 -18.28 10.78
N ASN A 61 13.12 -18.76 11.90
CA ASN A 61 14.57 -18.91 12.10
C ASN A 61 15.38 -17.64 11.76
N GLY A 62 14.81 -16.46 12.07
CA GLY A 62 15.43 -15.17 11.80
C GLY A 62 15.41 -14.73 10.33
N LYS A 63 14.68 -15.44 9.46
CA LYS A 63 14.54 -15.12 8.03
C LYS A 63 13.10 -14.79 7.67
N ILE A 64 12.95 -13.89 6.69
CA ILE A 64 11.66 -13.60 6.06
C ILE A 64 11.31 -14.81 5.17
N GLN A 65 10.09 -15.33 5.30
CA GLN A 65 9.61 -16.43 4.45
C GLN A 65 9.58 -16.00 2.97
N THR A 66 9.65 -16.97 2.06
CA THR A 66 9.53 -16.73 0.62
C THR A 66 8.06 -16.72 0.18
N LEU A 67 7.74 -15.89 -0.81
CA LEU A 67 6.47 -15.98 -1.52
C LEU A 67 6.52 -17.14 -2.49
N ARG A 68 5.56 -18.04 -2.40
CA ARG A 68 5.41 -19.16 -3.31
C ARG A 68 4.34 -18.84 -4.34
N VAL A 69 4.74 -18.79 -5.61
CA VAL A 69 3.81 -18.52 -6.72
C VAL A 69 3.03 -19.79 -7.03
N GLY A 70 1.71 -19.70 -7.01
CA GLY A 70 0.80 -20.79 -7.29
C GLY A 70 -0.62 -20.42 -6.96
N PHE A 71 -1.54 -21.34 -7.25
CA PHE A 71 -2.95 -21.22 -6.88
C PHE A 71 -3.27 -22.37 -5.92
N GLU A 72 -4.09 -22.10 -4.92
CA GLU A 72 -4.69 -23.15 -4.10
C GLU A 72 -5.69 -23.95 -4.95
N ASP A 73 -5.95 -25.18 -4.55
CA ASP A 73 -6.87 -26.08 -5.27
C ASP A 73 -8.31 -25.54 -5.30
N ASP A 74 -8.73 -24.84 -4.25
CA ASP A 74 -10.02 -24.10 -4.24
C ASP A 74 -9.78 -22.61 -3.97
N ILE A 75 -10.04 -21.80 -5.00
CA ILE A 75 -9.97 -20.33 -4.94
C ILE A 75 -10.94 -19.73 -3.91
N ARG A 76 -12.04 -20.44 -3.60
CA ARG A 76 -13.06 -19.95 -2.65
C ARG A 76 -12.50 -19.87 -1.24
N ASP A 77 -11.61 -20.78 -0.88
CA ASP A 77 -10.97 -20.79 0.44
C ASP A 77 -9.96 -19.65 0.62
N MET A 78 -9.52 -19.05 -0.49
CA MET A 78 -8.61 -17.89 -0.49
C MET A 78 -9.31 -16.54 -0.37
N ILE A 79 -10.64 -16.48 -0.50
CA ILE A 79 -11.37 -15.21 -0.59
C ILE A 79 -12.35 -15.07 0.55
N ASN A 80 -12.09 -14.15 1.47
CA ASN A 80 -13.04 -13.74 2.49
C ASN A 80 -13.74 -12.45 2.03
N ILE A 81 -15.05 -12.56 1.74
CA ILE A 81 -15.89 -11.42 1.34
C ILE A 81 -16.83 -10.94 2.46
N ILE A 82 -16.74 -11.54 3.66
CA ILE A 82 -17.60 -11.18 4.78
C ILE A 82 -16.98 -10.01 5.54
N PRO A 83 -17.56 -8.81 5.46
CA PRO A 83 -17.02 -7.65 6.16
C PRO A 83 -17.05 -7.83 7.68
N PHE A 84 -16.00 -7.39 8.35
CA PHE A 84 -15.85 -7.45 9.81
C PHE A 84 -15.82 -8.88 10.38
N TYR A 85 -15.34 -9.84 9.58
CA TYR A 85 -15.24 -11.23 9.99
C TYR A 85 -14.36 -11.41 11.23
N PHE A 86 -13.34 -10.58 11.41
CA PHE A 86 -12.48 -10.55 12.61
C PHE A 86 -13.24 -10.28 13.93
N LEU A 87 -14.47 -9.76 13.88
CA LEU A 87 -15.32 -9.61 15.09
C LEU A 87 -15.92 -10.94 15.54
N VAL A 88 -16.10 -11.87 14.59
CA VAL A 88 -16.70 -13.19 14.81
C VAL A 88 -15.59 -14.22 15.10
N ASP A 89 -14.59 -14.28 14.23
CA ASP A 89 -13.44 -15.16 14.36
C ASP A 89 -12.22 -14.39 14.87
N ARG A 90 -12.06 -14.37 16.20
CA ARG A 90 -10.97 -13.66 16.88
C ARG A 90 -9.74 -14.53 16.99
N TYR A 91 -8.99 -14.67 15.90
CA TYR A 91 -7.69 -15.34 15.93
C TYR A 91 -6.66 -14.58 16.77
N HIS A 92 -5.60 -15.26 17.20
CA HIS A 92 -4.53 -14.62 17.98
C HIS A 92 -3.85 -13.51 17.18
N GLY A 93 -3.88 -12.27 17.70
CA GLY A 93 -3.25 -11.11 17.04
C GLY A 93 -4.17 -10.30 16.11
N TRP A 94 -5.47 -10.57 16.04
CA TRP A 94 -6.42 -9.82 15.20
C TRP A 94 -6.38 -8.30 15.42
N GLN A 95 -6.20 -7.84 16.69
CA GLN A 95 -6.08 -6.39 16.96
C GLN A 95 -4.83 -5.79 16.30
N MET A 96 -3.70 -6.51 16.33
CA MET A 96 -2.47 -6.07 15.69
C MET A 96 -2.63 -6.00 14.18
N ASN A 97 -3.35 -6.94 13.57
CA ASN A 97 -3.66 -6.91 12.14
C ASN A 97 -4.46 -5.66 11.76
N ILE A 98 -5.50 -5.30 12.52
CA ILE A 98 -6.28 -4.08 12.29
C ILE A 98 -5.39 -2.83 12.38
N ILE A 99 -4.62 -2.70 13.46
CA ILE A 99 -3.75 -1.54 13.68
C ILE A 99 -2.69 -1.45 12.59
N ALA A 100 -2.08 -2.57 12.22
CA ALA A 100 -1.04 -2.62 11.21
C ALA A 100 -1.56 -2.20 9.82
N ASN A 101 -2.69 -2.74 9.37
CA ASN A 101 -3.30 -2.40 8.08
C ASN A 101 -3.66 -0.91 8.00
N ILE A 102 -4.31 -0.37 9.02
CA ILE A 102 -4.62 1.07 9.07
C ILE A 102 -3.31 1.89 9.05
N ALA A 103 -2.37 1.58 9.95
CA ALA A 103 -1.15 2.36 10.13
C ALA A 103 -0.27 2.38 8.88
N MET A 104 -0.13 1.26 8.17
CA MET A 104 0.67 1.15 6.95
C MET A 104 0.14 2.01 5.81
N PHE A 105 -1.16 2.27 5.75
CA PHE A 105 -1.77 3.04 4.68
C PHE A 105 -1.99 4.53 5.00
N ILE A 106 -1.83 4.98 6.25
CA ILE A 106 -1.81 6.42 6.60
C ILE A 106 -0.76 7.19 5.77
N PRO A 107 0.49 6.73 5.61
CA PRO A 107 1.48 7.40 4.76
C PRO A 107 1.04 7.55 3.30
N VAL A 108 0.31 6.61 2.73
CA VAL A 108 -0.25 6.73 1.37
C VAL A 108 -1.21 7.91 1.29
N GLY A 109 -2.13 8.03 2.26
CA GLY A 109 -3.08 9.14 2.36
C GLY A 109 -2.41 10.51 2.55
N ILE A 110 -1.22 10.56 3.15
CA ILE A 110 -0.44 11.78 3.34
C ILE A 110 0.39 12.10 2.10
N VAL A 111 1.18 11.16 1.64
CA VAL A 111 2.22 11.36 0.61
C VAL A 111 1.62 11.56 -0.78
N TRP A 112 0.62 10.76 -1.13
CA TRP A 112 0.09 10.78 -2.50
C TRP A 112 -0.55 12.11 -2.90
N PRO A 113 -1.43 12.76 -2.10
CA PRO A 113 -1.99 14.06 -2.47
C PRO A 113 -0.97 15.20 -2.45
N ILE A 114 0.18 15.01 -1.77
CA ILE A 114 1.31 15.94 -1.84
C ILE A 114 2.08 15.75 -3.14
N CYS A 115 2.27 14.50 -3.57
CA CYS A 115 3.05 14.15 -4.76
C CYS A 115 2.26 14.24 -6.06
N PHE A 116 0.96 13.97 -6.05
CA PHE A 116 0.13 13.93 -7.25
C PHE A 116 -0.93 15.02 -7.25
N ARG A 117 -0.74 16.05 -8.10
CA ARG A 117 -1.67 17.19 -8.21
C ARG A 117 -3.11 16.79 -8.58
N LYS A 118 -3.29 15.64 -9.24
CA LYS A 118 -4.61 15.12 -9.60
C LYS A 118 -5.42 14.63 -8.39
N LEU A 119 -4.73 14.33 -7.28
CA LEU A 119 -5.36 13.94 -6.01
C LEU A 119 -5.62 15.20 -5.15
N ASP A 120 -6.40 16.12 -5.69
CA ASP A 120 -6.67 17.44 -5.13
C ASP A 120 -7.83 17.47 -4.12
N THR A 121 -8.50 16.33 -3.92
CA THR A 121 -9.60 16.17 -2.95
C THR A 121 -9.42 14.90 -2.10
N ILE A 122 -10.01 14.92 -0.91
CA ILE A 122 -10.05 13.74 -0.02
C ILE A 122 -10.62 12.53 -0.76
N LYS A 123 -11.76 12.72 -1.45
CA LYS A 123 -12.43 11.65 -2.20
C LYS A 123 -11.53 11.00 -3.26
N LYS A 124 -10.83 11.80 -4.06
CA LYS A 124 -9.90 11.28 -5.08
C LYS A 124 -8.74 10.52 -4.45
N THR A 125 -8.22 11.01 -3.33
CA THR A 125 -7.13 10.34 -2.60
C THR A 125 -7.60 8.99 -2.04
N ILE A 126 -8.78 8.94 -1.42
CA ILE A 126 -9.36 7.69 -0.89
C ILE A 126 -9.61 6.70 -2.03
N LEU A 127 -10.21 7.13 -3.14
CA LEU A 127 -10.46 6.25 -4.29
C LEU A 127 -9.17 5.69 -4.90
N ALA A 128 -8.13 6.51 -4.99
CA ALA A 128 -6.82 6.06 -5.48
C ALA A 128 -6.20 5.03 -4.52
N GLY A 129 -6.28 5.26 -3.21
CA GLY A 129 -5.82 4.32 -2.19
C GLY A 129 -6.62 3.03 -2.18
N ALA A 130 -7.96 3.10 -2.29
CA ALA A 130 -8.81 1.93 -2.39
C ALA A 130 -8.50 1.09 -3.66
N GLY A 131 -8.25 1.75 -4.79
CA GLY A 131 -7.80 1.07 -6.00
C GLY A 131 -6.44 0.40 -5.83
N PHE A 132 -5.53 1.03 -5.11
CA PHE A 132 -4.20 0.47 -4.84
C PHE A 132 -4.28 -0.77 -3.94
N THR A 133 -5.03 -0.71 -2.83
CA THR A 133 -5.20 -1.88 -1.95
C THR A 133 -5.96 -3.00 -2.66
N LEU A 134 -6.94 -2.69 -3.50
CA LEU A 134 -7.64 -3.71 -4.30
C LEU A 134 -6.67 -4.45 -5.24
N ILE A 135 -5.73 -3.75 -5.87
CA ILE A 135 -4.69 -4.37 -6.69
C ILE A 135 -3.83 -5.31 -5.84
N ILE A 136 -3.48 -4.91 -4.62
CA ILE A 136 -2.72 -5.76 -3.69
C ILE A 136 -3.51 -7.03 -3.37
N GLU A 137 -4.78 -6.91 -2.96
CA GLU A 137 -5.64 -8.05 -2.62
C GLU A 137 -5.77 -9.03 -3.79
N VAL A 138 -6.03 -8.51 -5.00
CA VAL A 138 -6.08 -9.36 -6.21
C VAL A 138 -4.72 -10.02 -6.49
N THR A 139 -3.62 -9.32 -6.22
CA THR A 139 -2.28 -9.89 -6.42
C THR A 139 -1.99 -11.02 -5.43
N GLN A 140 -2.54 -10.99 -4.23
CA GLN A 140 -2.37 -12.06 -3.22
C GLN A 140 -2.95 -13.40 -3.68
N LEU A 141 -3.95 -13.41 -4.55
CA LEU A 141 -4.52 -14.64 -5.14
C LEU A 141 -3.50 -15.47 -5.95
N PHE A 142 -2.38 -14.88 -6.36
CA PHE A 142 -1.31 -15.57 -7.09
C PHE A 142 -0.26 -16.21 -6.17
N PHE A 143 -0.44 -16.12 -4.85
CA PHE A 143 0.53 -16.61 -3.88
C PHE A 143 -0.10 -17.62 -2.92
N LEU A 144 0.51 -18.80 -2.83
CA LEU A 144 0.09 -19.86 -1.92
C LEU A 144 0.18 -19.41 -0.46
N GLY A 145 -0.84 -19.75 0.33
CA GLY A 145 -0.93 -19.38 1.73
C GLY A 145 -1.26 -17.92 1.98
N ARG A 146 -1.72 -17.18 0.93
CA ARG A 146 -2.26 -15.82 1.06
C ARG A 146 -3.78 -15.84 0.83
N HIS A 147 -4.47 -15.02 1.60
CA HIS A 147 -5.91 -14.86 1.50
C HIS A 147 -6.23 -13.42 1.13
N THR A 148 -7.17 -13.25 0.22
CA THR A 148 -7.75 -11.96 -0.13
C THR A 148 -8.89 -11.68 0.83
N ASP A 149 -8.80 -10.59 1.58
CA ASP A 149 -9.76 -10.25 2.62
C ASP A 149 -10.38 -8.86 2.38
N VAL A 150 -11.72 -8.82 2.36
CA VAL A 150 -12.44 -7.55 2.27
C VAL A 150 -12.17 -6.64 3.48
N ASP A 151 -11.85 -7.21 4.64
CA ASP A 151 -11.50 -6.45 5.82
C ASP A 151 -10.18 -5.70 5.61
N ASP A 152 -9.18 -6.31 4.97
CA ASP A 152 -7.93 -5.63 4.65
C ASP A 152 -8.17 -4.48 3.67
N LEU A 153 -9.04 -4.64 2.67
CA LEU A 153 -9.45 -3.55 1.78
C LEU A 153 -10.08 -2.37 2.56
N ILE A 154 -10.97 -2.65 3.52
CA ILE A 154 -11.64 -1.64 4.34
C ILE A 154 -10.63 -0.95 5.27
N LEU A 155 -9.79 -1.71 5.98
CA LEU A 155 -8.83 -1.19 6.94
C LEU A 155 -7.75 -0.34 6.26
N ASN A 156 -7.19 -0.82 5.16
CA ASN A 156 -6.21 -0.10 4.35
C ASN A 156 -6.80 1.22 3.81
N THR A 157 -8.01 1.17 3.25
CA THR A 157 -8.72 2.37 2.78
C THR A 157 -9.00 3.36 3.92
N SER A 158 -9.32 2.86 5.11
CA SER A 158 -9.51 3.70 6.30
C SER A 158 -8.21 4.41 6.69
N GLY A 159 -7.07 3.73 6.60
CA GLY A 159 -5.75 4.33 6.80
C GLY A 159 -5.49 5.48 5.80
N VAL A 160 -5.77 5.25 4.51
CA VAL A 160 -5.67 6.30 3.48
C VAL A 160 -6.59 7.48 3.80
N ALA A 161 -7.82 7.23 4.25
CA ALA A 161 -8.78 8.27 4.61
C ALA A 161 -8.26 9.14 5.77
N ILE A 162 -7.72 8.54 6.81
CA ILE A 162 -7.10 9.25 7.95
C ILE A 162 -5.96 10.14 7.44
N GLY A 163 -5.02 9.59 6.66
CA GLY A 163 -3.91 10.34 6.10
C GLY A 163 -4.35 11.49 5.21
N ALA A 164 -5.33 11.27 4.34
CA ALA A 164 -5.91 12.30 3.48
C ALA A 164 -6.56 13.41 4.31
N CYS A 165 -7.38 13.07 5.30
CA CYS A 165 -7.99 14.05 6.19
C CYS A 165 -6.95 14.96 6.86
N ILE A 166 -5.85 14.41 7.37
CA ILE A 166 -4.76 15.18 7.98
C ILE A 166 -4.23 16.24 7.00
N VAL A 167 -3.88 15.83 5.77
CA VAL A 167 -3.30 16.76 4.78
C VAL A 167 -4.28 17.84 4.37
N PHE A 168 -5.53 17.49 4.10
CA PHE A 168 -6.50 18.45 3.64
C PHE A 168 -6.94 19.43 4.74
N LEU A 169 -7.01 19.00 6.00
CA LEU A 169 -7.25 19.88 7.13
C LEU A 169 -6.11 20.90 7.30
N ILE A 170 -4.84 20.46 7.17
CA ILE A 170 -3.68 21.36 7.21
C ILE A 170 -3.77 22.40 6.07
N ARG A 171 -4.10 21.96 4.84
CA ARG A 171 -4.25 22.87 3.69
C ARG A 171 -5.34 23.93 3.91
N ILE A 172 -6.48 23.54 4.47
CA ILE A 172 -7.59 24.46 4.79
C ILE A 172 -7.13 25.50 5.82
N LYS A 173 -6.45 25.04 6.89
CA LYS A 173 -5.94 25.94 7.94
C LYS A 173 -4.92 26.95 7.39
N GLN A 174 -3.99 26.48 6.55
CA GLN A 174 -2.99 27.36 5.92
C GLN A 174 -3.65 28.41 5.03
N LYS A 175 -4.64 28.02 4.21
CA LYS A 175 -5.38 28.96 3.36
C LYS A 175 -6.10 30.04 4.17
N LYS A 176 -6.72 29.67 5.30
CA LYS A 176 -7.39 30.62 6.18
C LYS A 176 -6.41 31.62 6.81
N ASN A 177 -5.23 31.17 7.23
CA ASN A 177 -4.23 32.04 7.82
C ASN A 177 -3.56 32.99 6.81
N SER A 178 -3.55 32.63 5.52
CA SER A 178 -3.00 33.49 4.44
C SER A 178 -4.01 34.55 3.93
N SER A 179 -5.26 34.48 4.37
CA SER A 179 -6.32 35.38 4.01
C SER A 179 -6.65 36.41 5.11
N LEU A 180 -5.95 36.36 6.24
CA LEU A 180 -5.94 37.32 7.34
C LEU A 180 -4.71 38.22 7.29
#